data_d9511b0f98cfcc1620ce3fa2f3f93ad2
#
_entry.id   d9511b0f98cfcc1620ce3fa2f3f93ad2
#
_cell.length_a   1.000
_cell.length_b   1.000
_cell.length_c   1.000
_cell.angle_alpha   90.00
_cell.angle_beta   90.00
_cell.angle_gamma   90.00
#
_symmetry.space_group_name_H-M   'P 1'
#
loop_
_entity.id
_entity.type
_entity.pdbx_description
1 polymer ?
#
loop_
_entity_poly.entity_id
_entity_poly.type
_entity_poly.pdbx_seq_one_letter_code
_entity_poly.pdbx_strand_id
1 'polypeptide(L)'
;MLFHQYASPKVFYALAGQLIPWFAVATLILLGYGLYQGLFVAPPDYQQGESVRIMFIHVPAAWMSMFAYMVMASAGAIGLIWNMRLADMAATAAAPIGASFTLLALVTGSLWGKPMWGTWWAWDARLTSELLLFFLYLGFMALQAAIDEPRRAARAGALLALVGVVNIPVIHFSVQWWNTLHQPASVSAINKIGTPAIHPSLLVPLLIMAVAFTLFFATVLLMRMRAEILHRERHTGWVAELVKP
;
A
#
# COMPACT_ATOMS: atom_id res chain seq x y z
N MET A 1 11.43 15.33 -24.21
CA MET A 1 12.35 16.04 -23.29
C MET A 1 11.72 16.45 -21.95
N LEU A 2 10.41 16.67 -21.83
CA LEU A 2 9.75 17.09 -20.58
C LEU A 2 9.86 16.06 -19.41
N PHE A 3 9.80 14.75 -19.68
CA PHE A 3 9.88 13.72 -18.65
C PHE A 3 11.21 13.66 -17.89
N HIS A 4 12.34 14.00 -18.53
CA HIS A 4 13.66 14.00 -17.87
C HIS A 4 13.81 15.09 -16.79
N GLN A 5 13.09 16.19 -16.91
CA GLN A 5 13.15 17.27 -15.90
C GLN A 5 12.52 16.83 -14.57
N TYR A 6 11.39 16.12 -14.63
CA TYR A 6 10.70 15.60 -13.43
C TYR A 6 11.38 14.39 -12.79
N ALA A 7 12.29 13.72 -13.50
CA ALA A 7 13.12 12.64 -12.97
C ALA A 7 14.33 13.16 -12.15
N SER A 8 14.52 14.48 -12.05
CA SER A 8 15.54 15.09 -11.19
C SER A 8 15.09 15.07 -9.71
N PRO A 9 15.92 14.57 -8.77
CA PRO A 9 15.60 14.57 -7.35
C PRO A 9 15.27 15.98 -6.82
N LYS A 10 16.00 17.01 -7.22
CA LYS A 10 15.77 18.42 -6.83
C LYS A 10 14.37 18.91 -7.25
N VAL A 11 13.98 18.67 -8.49
CA VAL A 11 12.67 19.10 -9.02
C VAL A 11 11.54 18.31 -8.36
N PHE A 12 11.70 17.00 -8.21
CA PHE A 12 10.73 16.15 -7.51
C PHE A 12 10.57 16.56 -6.05
N TYR A 13 11.66 16.87 -5.35
CA TYR A 13 11.63 17.33 -3.96
C TYR A 13 10.76 18.58 -3.78
N ALA A 14 10.90 19.57 -4.67
CA ALA A 14 10.10 20.79 -4.64
C ALA A 14 8.62 20.51 -4.93
N LEU A 15 8.33 19.73 -5.98
CA LEU A 15 6.96 19.34 -6.35
C LEU A 15 6.27 18.55 -5.24
N ALA A 16 6.96 17.56 -4.68
CA ALA A 16 6.42 16.77 -3.58
C ALA A 16 6.10 17.65 -2.36
N GLY A 17 6.95 18.64 -2.06
CA GLY A 17 6.70 19.60 -0.98
C GLY A 17 5.43 20.43 -1.17
N GLN A 18 5.07 20.76 -2.40
CA GLN A 18 3.85 21.48 -2.73
C GLN A 18 2.60 20.60 -2.65
N LEU A 19 2.71 19.32 -3.02
CA LEU A 19 1.58 18.38 -3.05
C LEU A 19 1.21 17.81 -1.67
N ILE A 20 2.20 17.58 -0.82
CA ILE A 20 2.00 16.94 0.50
C ILE A 20 0.89 17.60 1.34
N PRO A 21 0.84 18.94 1.54
CA PRO A 21 -0.17 19.54 2.39
C PRO A 21 -1.60 19.31 1.86
N TRP A 22 -1.79 19.36 0.55
CA TRP A 22 -3.09 19.12 -0.07
C TRP A 22 -3.54 17.66 0.09
N PHE A 23 -2.65 16.72 -0.16
CA PHE A 23 -2.94 15.30 0.00
C PHE A 23 -3.15 14.95 1.48
N ALA A 24 -2.38 15.54 2.39
CA ALA A 24 -2.55 15.34 3.83
C ALA A 24 -3.91 15.82 4.33
N VAL A 25 -4.31 17.05 3.94
CA VAL A 25 -5.63 17.60 4.31
C VAL A 25 -6.76 16.75 3.74
N ALA A 26 -6.68 16.37 2.47
CA ALA A 26 -7.69 15.51 1.85
C ALA A 26 -7.76 14.13 2.54
N THR A 27 -6.59 13.56 2.88
CA THR A 27 -6.50 12.30 3.64
C THR A 27 -7.22 12.42 4.98
N LEU A 28 -6.92 13.46 5.77
CA LEU A 28 -7.51 13.63 7.10
C LEU A 28 -9.03 13.80 7.04
N ILE A 29 -9.53 14.60 6.08
CA ILE A 29 -10.96 14.82 5.90
C ILE A 29 -11.66 13.51 5.51
N LEU A 30 -11.15 12.81 4.49
CA LEU A 30 -11.79 11.59 4.00
C LEU A 30 -11.65 10.43 4.98
N LEU A 31 -10.52 10.32 5.68
CA LEU A 31 -10.32 9.30 6.70
C LEU A 31 -11.26 9.54 7.89
N GLY A 32 -11.34 10.78 8.40
CA GLY A 32 -12.24 11.13 9.49
C GLY A 32 -13.71 10.91 9.14
N TYR A 33 -14.12 11.36 7.95
CA TYR A 33 -15.48 11.15 7.46
C TYR A 33 -15.80 9.67 7.19
N GLY A 34 -14.88 8.96 6.54
CA GLY A 34 -15.04 7.53 6.24
C GLY A 34 -15.10 6.66 7.50
N LEU A 35 -14.26 6.94 8.49
CA LEU A 35 -14.32 6.27 9.81
C LEU A 35 -15.64 6.59 10.53
N TYR A 36 -16.07 7.84 10.54
CA TYR A 36 -17.36 8.22 11.14
C TYR A 36 -18.51 7.46 10.48
N GLN A 37 -18.59 7.48 9.16
CA GLN A 37 -19.62 6.78 8.40
C GLN A 37 -19.57 5.25 8.61
N GLY A 38 -18.39 4.67 8.54
CA GLY A 38 -18.22 3.21 8.66
C GLY A 38 -18.45 2.68 10.08
N LEU A 39 -17.97 3.41 11.10
CA LEU A 39 -18.01 2.90 12.48
C LEU A 39 -19.29 3.29 13.24
N PHE A 40 -19.95 4.40 12.87
CA PHE A 40 -21.09 4.92 13.64
C PHE A 40 -22.41 5.01 12.86
N VAL A 41 -22.36 5.21 11.53
CA VAL A 41 -23.56 5.44 10.72
C VAL A 41 -23.98 4.20 9.93
N ALA A 42 -23.02 3.44 9.39
CA ALA A 42 -23.30 2.25 8.60
C ALA A 42 -24.13 1.23 9.41
N PRO A 43 -25.19 0.65 8.81
CA PRO A 43 -26.01 -0.36 9.50
C PRO A 43 -25.19 -1.65 9.74
N PRO A 44 -25.52 -2.42 10.79
CA PRO A 44 -24.98 -3.75 10.96
C PRO A 44 -25.40 -4.65 9.80
N ASP A 45 -24.56 -5.62 9.47
CA ASP A 45 -24.88 -6.64 8.45
C ASP A 45 -25.78 -7.73 9.06
N TYR A 46 -26.67 -8.29 8.27
CA TYR A 46 -27.63 -9.31 8.74
C TYR A 46 -26.98 -10.64 9.16
N GLN A 47 -25.82 -10.97 8.59
CA GLN A 47 -25.07 -12.19 8.94
C GLN A 47 -23.94 -11.91 9.93
N GLN A 48 -23.25 -10.77 9.73
CA GLN A 48 -22.02 -10.43 10.47
C GLN A 48 -22.24 -9.52 11.68
N GLY A 49 -23.44 -8.96 11.82
CA GLY A 49 -23.74 -7.99 12.86
C GLY A 49 -22.79 -6.79 12.82
N GLU A 50 -22.33 -6.36 13.98
CA GLU A 50 -21.40 -5.22 14.13
C GLU A 50 -19.97 -5.53 13.63
N SER A 51 -19.59 -6.82 13.48
CA SER A 51 -18.25 -7.19 12.99
C SER A 51 -17.99 -6.70 11.57
N VAL A 52 -19.04 -6.43 10.77
CA VAL A 52 -18.91 -5.84 9.43
C VAL A 52 -18.14 -4.52 9.43
N ARG A 53 -18.14 -3.76 10.53
CA ARG A 53 -17.44 -2.48 10.64
C ARG A 53 -15.93 -2.60 10.45
N ILE A 54 -15.35 -3.76 10.73
CA ILE A 54 -13.93 -4.03 10.49
C ILE A 54 -13.60 -3.92 8.99
N MET A 55 -14.57 -4.20 8.12
CA MET A 55 -14.44 -4.12 6.66
C MET A 55 -13.90 -2.76 6.20
N PHE A 56 -14.33 -1.66 6.83
CA PHE A 56 -13.96 -0.30 6.41
C PHE A 56 -12.48 0.03 6.63
N ILE A 57 -11.78 -0.75 7.43
CA ILE A 57 -10.33 -0.65 7.65
C ILE A 57 -9.62 -1.80 6.93
N HIS A 58 -10.10 -3.04 7.10
CA HIS A 58 -9.47 -4.24 6.60
C HIS A 58 -9.38 -4.27 5.06
N VAL A 59 -10.51 -4.04 4.38
CA VAL A 59 -10.54 -4.15 2.93
C VAL A 59 -9.66 -3.10 2.23
N PRO A 60 -9.73 -1.79 2.59
CA PRO A 60 -8.78 -0.82 2.06
C PRO A 60 -7.32 -1.15 2.37
N ALA A 61 -7.00 -1.66 3.58
CA ALA A 61 -5.66 -2.08 3.92
C ALA A 61 -5.16 -3.23 3.03
N ALA A 62 -5.99 -4.26 2.81
CA ALA A 62 -5.67 -5.38 1.93
C ALA A 62 -5.51 -4.97 0.45
N TRP A 63 -6.29 -4.01 -0.04
CA TRP A 63 -6.07 -3.46 -1.39
C TRP A 63 -4.77 -2.69 -1.47
N MET A 64 -4.48 -1.87 -0.47
CA MET A 64 -3.27 -1.06 -0.44
C MET A 64 -2.00 -1.89 -0.19
N SER A 65 -2.09 -3.05 0.47
CA SER A 65 -0.95 -3.96 0.60
C SER A 65 -0.46 -4.44 -0.76
N MET A 66 -1.37 -4.90 -1.62
CA MET A 66 -1.06 -5.32 -2.98
C MET A 66 -0.66 -4.14 -3.89
N PHE A 67 -1.39 -3.02 -3.81
CA PHE A 67 -1.12 -1.84 -4.62
C PHE A 67 0.28 -1.26 -4.34
N ALA A 68 0.64 -1.10 -3.07
CA ALA A 68 1.96 -0.60 -2.67
C ALA A 68 3.08 -1.56 -3.13
N TYR A 69 2.83 -2.88 -3.16
CA TYR A 69 3.77 -3.86 -3.70
C TYR A 69 3.98 -3.67 -5.20
N MET A 70 2.89 -3.46 -5.93
CA MET A 70 2.97 -3.19 -7.38
C MET A 70 3.74 -1.88 -7.66
N VAL A 71 3.52 -0.84 -6.85
CA VAL A 71 4.30 0.42 -6.96
C VAL A 71 5.78 0.17 -6.69
N MET A 72 6.10 -0.56 -5.61
CA MET A 72 7.48 -0.93 -5.25
C MET A 72 8.17 -1.73 -6.36
N ALA A 73 7.51 -2.76 -6.87
CA ALA A 73 8.06 -3.63 -7.93
C ALA A 73 8.22 -2.87 -9.27
N SER A 74 7.23 -2.05 -9.64
CA SER A 74 7.30 -1.22 -10.86
C SER A 74 8.42 -0.19 -10.76
N ALA A 75 8.56 0.48 -9.62
CA ALA A 75 9.66 1.40 -9.37
C ALA A 75 11.01 0.68 -9.42
N GLY A 76 11.12 -0.51 -8.81
CA GLY A 76 12.31 -1.35 -8.90
C GLY A 76 12.66 -1.75 -10.34
N ALA A 77 11.66 -2.15 -11.14
CA ALA A 77 11.86 -2.45 -12.57
C ALA A 77 12.38 -1.24 -13.35
N ILE A 78 11.78 -0.06 -13.12
CA ILE A 78 12.22 1.20 -13.73
C ILE A 78 13.66 1.53 -13.34
N GLY A 79 14.01 1.36 -12.05
CA GLY A 79 15.37 1.54 -11.55
C GLY A 79 16.37 0.59 -12.22
N LEU A 80 16.02 -0.69 -12.38
CA LEU A 80 16.86 -1.70 -13.04
C LEU A 80 17.09 -1.41 -14.53
N ILE A 81 15.99 -1.10 -15.28
CA ILE A 81 16.03 -0.97 -16.74
C ILE A 81 16.70 0.35 -17.15
N TRP A 82 16.31 1.46 -16.51
CA TRP A 82 16.76 2.79 -16.91
C TRP A 82 17.81 3.42 -15.98
N ASN A 83 18.26 2.68 -14.94
CA ASN A 83 19.19 3.20 -13.93
C ASN A 83 18.71 4.50 -13.26
N MET A 84 17.41 4.63 -13.05
CA MET A 84 16.78 5.84 -12.48
C MET A 84 16.86 5.83 -10.95
N ARG A 85 17.73 6.68 -10.38
CA ARG A 85 17.88 6.82 -8.91
C ARG A 85 16.57 7.16 -8.19
N LEU A 86 15.74 8.01 -8.80
CA LEU A 86 14.46 8.41 -8.20
C LEU A 86 13.48 7.23 -8.10
N ALA A 87 13.52 6.31 -9.06
CA ALA A 87 12.73 5.07 -9.01
C ALA A 87 13.21 4.13 -7.89
N ASP A 88 14.54 3.99 -7.73
CA ASP A 88 15.09 3.22 -6.60
C ASP A 88 14.65 3.80 -5.25
N MET A 89 14.66 5.14 -5.12
CA MET A 89 14.18 5.83 -3.91
C MET A 89 12.67 5.61 -3.69
N ALA A 90 11.88 5.59 -4.76
CA ALA A 90 10.45 5.31 -4.68
C ALA A 90 10.16 3.89 -4.20
N ALA A 91 10.90 2.89 -4.71
CA ALA A 91 10.79 1.52 -4.24
C ALA A 91 11.12 1.39 -2.75
N THR A 92 12.24 1.99 -2.32
CA THR A 92 12.67 2.04 -0.91
C THR A 92 11.64 2.74 -0.02
N ALA A 93 11.05 3.84 -0.49
CA ALA A 93 10.05 4.60 0.27
C ALA A 93 8.70 3.85 0.37
N ALA A 94 8.30 3.10 -0.66
CA ALA A 94 7.04 2.37 -0.70
C ALA A 94 7.03 1.13 0.21
N ALA A 95 8.17 0.44 0.37
CA ALA A 95 8.26 -0.84 1.08
C ALA A 95 7.69 -0.81 2.51
N PRO A 96 8.09 0.10 3.42
CA PRO A 96 7.57 0.11 4.78
C PRO A 96 6.09 0.53 4.86
N ILE A 97 5.59 1.32 3.88
CA ILE A 97 4.18 1.68 3.82
C ILE A 97 3.36 0.44 3.46
N GLY A 98 3.79 -0.31 2.44
CA GLY A 98 3.16 -1.57 2.04
C GLY A 98 3.19 -2.61 3.16
N ALA A 99 4.33 -2.77 3.85
CA ALA A 99 4.44 -3.65 5.02
C ALA A 99 3.44 -3.28 6.12
N SER A 100 3.26 -1.98 6.39
CA SER A 100 2.30 -1.49 7.39
C SER A 100 0.85 -1.81 7.00
N PHE A 101 0.47 -1.64 5.73
CA PHE A 101 -0.85 -2.02 5.24
C PHE A 101 -1.08 -3.53 5.32
N THR A 102 -0.07 -4.33 4.95
CA THR A 102 -0.14 -5.79 5.03
C THR A 102 -0.31 -6.25 6.48
N LEU A 103 0.46 -5.68 7.40
CA LEU A 103 0.31 -5.97 8.84
C LEU A 103 -1.09 -5.57 9.35
N LEU A 104 -1.57 -4.39 8.96
CA LEU A 104 -2.91 -3.93 9.32
C LEU A 104 -3.99 -4.87 8.77
N ALA A 105 -3.86 -5.33 7.53
CA ALA A 105 -4.77 -6.30 6.93
C ALA A 105 -4.74 -7.65 7.67
N LEU A 106 -3.56 -8.16 8.01
CA LEU A 106 -3.43 -9.41 8.78
C LEU A 106 -4.06 -9.32 10.18
N VAL A 107 -3.79 -8.23 10.91
CA VAL A 107 -4.34 -8.02 12.26
C VAL A 107 -5.85 -7.85 12.21
N THR A 108 -6.35 -6.96 11.37
CA THR A 108 -7.80 -6.71 11.26
C THR A 108 -8.54 -7.91 10.68
N GLY A 109 -7.92 -8.66 9.77
CA GLY A 109 -8.46 -9.91 9.24
C GLY A 109 -8.58 -11.00 10.31
N SER A 110 -7.58 -11.13 11.20
CA SER A 110 -7.62 -12.04 12.34
C SER A 110 -8.73 -11.65 13.33
N LEU A 111 -8.86 -10.35 13.65
CA LEU A 111 -9.93 -9.84 14.51
C LEU A 111 -11.33 -10.09 13.91
N TRP A 112 -11.47 -9.97 12.61
CA TRP A 112 -12.72 -10.23 11.91
C TRP A 112 -13.00 -11.73 11.73
N GLY A 113 -11.98 -12.54 11.53
CA GLY A 113 -12.09 -13.98 11.37
C GLY A 113 -12.62 -14.68 12.65
N LYS A 114 -12.26 -14.19 13.82
CA LYS A 114 -12.70 -14.81 15.08
C LYS A 114 -14.22 -14.90 15.24
N PRO A 115 -15.00 -13.82 15.10
CA PRO A 115 -16.46 -13.88 15.16
C PRO A 115 -17.08 -14.58 13.92
N MET A 116 -16.43 -14.54 12.74
CA MET A 116 -17.01 -15.08 11.51
C MET A 116 -16.74 -16.57 11.33
N TRP A 117 -15.55 -17.05 11.69
CA TRP A 117 -15.06 -18.41 11.43
C TRP A 117 -14.74 -19.20 12.69
N GLY A 118 -14.86 -18.58 13.88
CA GLY A 118 -14.53 -19.21 15.16
C GLY A 118 -13.03 -19.33 15.44
N THR A 119 -12.16 -18.91 14.52
CA THR A 119 -10.70 -18.97 14.66
C THR A 119 -10.04 -17.63 14.35
N TRP A 120 -8.89 -17.36 14.97
CA TRP A 120 -8.07 -16.19 14.68
C TRP A 120 -7.27 -16.32 13.39
N TRP A 121 -6.97 -17.56 12.98
CA TRP A 121 -6.12 -17.86 11.84
C TRP A 121 -6.52 -19.19 11.21
N ALA A 122 -6.42 -19.24 9.89
CA ALA A 122 -6.47 -20.47 9.10
C ALA A 122 -5.34 -20.46 8.08
N TRP A 123 -4.70 -21.61 7.90
CA TRP A 123 -3.64 -21.78 6.90
C TRP A 123 -4.26 -22.03 5.51
N ASP A 124 -5.07 -21.11 5.05
CA ASP A 124 -5.62 -21.13 3.71
C ASP A 124 -4.75 -20.32 2.73
N ALA A 125 -5.04 -20.44 1.44
CA ALA A 125 -4.25 -19.80 0.40
C ALA A 125 -4.25 -18.27 0.51
N ARG A 126 -5.37 -17.66 0.94
CA ARG A 126 -5.51 -16.20 1.04
C ARG A 126 -4.67 -15.62 2.17
N LEU A 127 -4.83 -16.15 3.38
CA LEU A 127 -4.13 -15.65 4.56
C LEU A 127 -2.63 -15.95 4.47
N THR A 128 -2.27 -17.15 3.98
CA THR A 128 -0.86 -17.56 3.84
C THR A 128 -0.13 -16.70 2.79
N SER A 129 -0.76 -16.41 1.65
CA SER A 129 -0.15 -15.56 0.63
C SER A 129 -0.06 -14.08 1.06
N GLU A 130 -1.00 -13.58 1.85
CA GLU A 130 -0.90 -12.23 2.44
C GLU A 130 0.24 -12.16 3.47
N LEU A 131 0.41 -13.21 4.30
CA LEU A 131 1.55 -13.32 5.21
C LEU A 131 2.88 -13.39 4.46
N LEU A 132 2.94 -14.13 3.35
CA LEU A 132 4.10 -14.18 2.48
C LEU A 132 4.42 -12.78 1.90
N LEU A 133 3.39 -12.02 1.52
CA LEU A 133 3.57 -10.62 1.06
C LEU A 133 4.25 -9.76 2.13
N PHE A 134 3.84 -9.92 3.39
CA PHE A 134 4.49 -9.23 4.51
C PHE A 134 5.99 -9.58 4.61
N PHE A 135 6.34 -10.86 4.52
CA PHE A 135 7.74 -11.28 4.55
C PHE A 135 8.53 -10.82 3.31
N LEU A 136 7.91 -10.71 2.15
CA LEU A 136 8.55 -10.13 0.97
C LEU A 136 8.90 -8.65 1.18
N TYR A 137 8.03 -7.87 1.82
CA TYR A 137 8.34 -6.50 2.22
C TYR A 137 9.49 -6.44 3.23
N LEU A 138 9.44 -7.28 4.27
CA LEU A 138 10.52 -7.35 5.27
C LEU A 138 11.84 -7.76 4.63
N GLY A 139 11.84 -8.74 3.73
CA GLY A 139 13.00 -9.18 2.97
C GLY A 139 13.58 -8.07 2.10
N PHE A 140 12.73 -7.29 1.41
CA PHE A 140 13.17 -6.13 0.65
C PHE A 140 13.87 -5.10 1.55
N MET A 141 13.26 -4.75 2.68
CA MET A 141 13.85 -3.78 3.62
C MET A 141 15.15 -4.31 4.25
N ALA A 142 15.21 -5.61 4.57
CA ALA A 142 16.42 -6.25 5.10
C ALA A 142 17.57 -6.23 4.09
N LEU A 143 17.31 -6.48 2.79
CA LEU A 143 18.32 -6.36 1.74
C LEU A 143 18.84 -4.92 1.61
N GLN A 144 17.93 -3.92 1.69
CA GLN A 144 18.33 -2.52 1.65
C GLN A 144 19.23 -2.12 2.84
N ALA A 145 19.00 -2.72 4.01
CA ALA A 145 19.77 -2.45 5.22
C ALA A 145 21.10 -3.23 5.29
N ALA A 146 21.16 -4.41 4.68
CA ALA A 146 22.32 -5.30 4.78
C ALA A 146 23.42 -5.03 3.73
N ILE A 147 23.11 -4.31 2.65
CA ILE A 147 24.01 -4.04 1.55
C ILE A 147 24.45 -2.57 1.59
N ASP A 148 25.69 -2.30 1.91
CA ASP A 148 26.23 -0.94 2.07
C ASP A 148 26.24 -0.13 0.76
N GLU A 149 26.46 -0.80 -0.39
CA GLU A 149 26.52 -0.12 -1.68
C GLU A 149 25.08 0.10 -2.22
N PRO A 150 24.59 1.37 -2.33
CA PRO A 150 23.20 1.68 -2.63
C PRO A 150 22.68 1.11 -3.94
N ARG A 151 23.52 1.01 -4.98
CA ARG A 151 23.13 0.44 -6.27
C ARG A 151 22.96 -1.07 -6.22
N ARG A 152 23.83 -1.77 -5.47
CA ARG A 152 23.70 -3.22 -5.27
C ARG A 152 22.47 -3.53 -4.42
N ALA A 153 22.24 -2.77 -3.36
CA ALA A 153 21.04 -2.87 -2.54
C ALA A 153 19.77 -2.69 -3.39
N ALA A 154 19.69 -1.62 -4.20
CA ALA A 154 18.56 -1.35 -5.07
C ALA A 154 18.32 -2.49 -6.07
N ARG A 155 19.37 -3.03 -6.71
CA ARG A 155 19.26 -4.16 -7.65
C ARG A 155 18.76 -5.42 -6.97
N ALA A 156 19.33 -5.79 -5.81
CA ALA A 156 18.93 -6.98 -5.06
C ALA A 156 17.45 -6.87 -4.61
N GLY A 157 17.06 -5.70 -4.07
CA GLY A 157 15.69 -5.43 -3.68
C GLY A 157 14.72 -5.46 -4.87
N ALA A 158 15.09 -4.86 -6.00
CA ALA A 158 14.26 -4.85 -7.20
C ALA A 158 14.04 -6.28 -7.75
N LEU A 159 15.07 -7.13 -7.76
CA LEU A 159 14.93 -8.53 -8.16
C LEU A 159 14.00 -9.30 -7.24
N LEU A 160 14.14 -9.14 -5.91
CA LEU A 160 13.22 -9.75 -4.94
C LEU A 160 11.78 -9.25 -5.15
N ALA A 161 11.59 -7.94 -5.35
CA ALA A 161 10.27 -7.35 -5.57
C ALA A 161 9.61 -7.90 -6.84
N LEU A 162 10.38 -8.04 -7.95
CA LEU A 162 9.88 -8.57 -9.21
C LEU A 162 9.52 -10.06 -9.13
N VAL A 163 10.34 -10.87 -8.46
CA VAL A 163 10.01 -12.27 -8.21
C VAL A 163 8.75 -12.38 -7.36
N GLY A 164 8.63 -11.57 -6.33
CA GLY A 164 7.48 -11.56 -5.43
C GLY A 164 6.17 -11.07 -6.06
N VAL A 165 6.19 -10.39 -7.23
CA VAL A 165 4.97 -9.98 -7.96
C VAL A 165 4.06 -11.17 -8.26
N VAL A 166 4.62 -12.37 -8.47
CA VAL A 166 3.85 -13.60 -8.70
C VAL A 166 2.88 -13.90 -7.55
N ASN A 167 3.18 -13.43 -6.34
CA ASN A 167 2.31 -13.61 -5.19
C ASN A 167 1.02 -12.74 -5.26
N ILE A 168 1.03 -11.62 -5.99
CA ILE A 168 -0.13 -10.73 -6.10
C ILE A 168 -1.35 -11.42 -6.76
N PRO A 169 -1.22 -12.04 -7.95
CA PRO A 169 -2.33 -12.82 -8.49
C PRO A 169 -2.75 -13.99 -7.59
N VAL A 170 -1.81 -14.63 -6.87
CA VAL A 170 -2.15 -15.69 -5.91
C VAL A 170 -3.06 -15.14 -4.80
N ILE A 171 -2.73 -14.00 -4.19
CA ILE A 171 -3.60 -13.33 -3.22
C ILE A 171 -4.95 -13.00 -3.86
N HIS A 172 -4.96 -12.35 -5.03
CA HIS A 172 -6.19 -11.86 -5.65
C HIS A 172 -7.17 -12.98 -6.02
N PHE A 173 -6.66 -14.05 -6.63
CA PHE A 173 -7.47 -15.15 -7.14
C PHE A 173 -7.57 -16.35 -6.19
N SER A 174 -6.95 -16.31 -5.02
CA SER A 174 -6.93 -17.41 -4.05
C SER A 174 -8.31 -17.97 -3.74
N VAL A 175 -9.32 -17.10 -3.58
CA VAL A 175 -10.70 -17.48 -3.28
C VAL A 175 -11.44 -18.13 -4.47
N GLN A 176 -10.89 -18.04 -5.68
CA GLN A 176 -11.44 -18.68 -6.89
C GLN A 176 -10.71 -20.00 -7.20
N TRP A 177 -9.40 -20.05 -6.89
CA TRP A 177 -8.56 -21.21 -7.22
C TRP A 177 -8.55 -22.28 -6.14
N TRP A 178 -8.80 -21.89 -4.87
CA TRP A 178 -8.77 -22.81 -3.72
C TRP A 178 -9.96 -22.59 -2.81
N ASN A 179 -10.28 -23.62 -2.02
CA ASN A 179 -11.23 -23.49 -0.92
C ASN A 179 -10.59 -22.66 0.20
N THR A 180 -11.17 -21.52 0.52
CA THR A 180 -10.74 -20.64 1.60
C THR A 180 -11.94 -20.27 2.47
N LEU A 181 -11.69 -19.90 3.73
CA LEU A 181 -12.74 -19.34 4.60
C LEU A 181 -13.11 -17.90 4.18
N HIS A 182 -12.25 -17.26 3.38
CA HIS A 182 -12.42 -15.88 2.97
C HIS A 182 -13.55 -15.75 1.93
N GLN A 183 -14.38 -14.71 2.08
CA GLN A 183 -15.44 -14.41 1.12
C GLN A 183 -14.89 -13.99 -0.25
N PRO A 184 -15.61 -14.29 -1.34
CA PRO A 184 -15.30 -13.73 -2.66
C PRO A 184 -15.33 -12.19 -2.63
N ALA A 185 -14.55 -11.58 -3.51
CA ALA A 185 -14.48 -10.12 -3.58
C ALA A 185 -15.85 -9.52 -3.96
N SER A 186 -16.40 -8.68 -3.08
CA SER A 186 -17.72 -8.07 -3.26
C SER A 186 -17.74 -6.91 -4.27
N VAL A 187 -16.57 -6.32 -4.59
CA VAL A 187 -16.47 -5.09 -5.39
C VAL A 187 -15.69 -5.31 -6.70
N SER A 188 -14.91 -6.36 -6.84
CA SER A 188 -13.88 -6.47 -7.89
C SER A 188 -14.29 -7.25 -9.15
N ALA A 189 -15.53 -7.57 -9.35
CA ALA A 189 -15.92 -8.19 -10.60
C ALA A 189 -16.10 -7.12 -11.69
N ILE A 190 -15.12 -6.97 -12.57
CA ILE A 190 -15.19 -6.12 -13.77
C ILE A 190 -16.49 -6.37 -14.55
N ASN A 191 -17.03 -7.60 -14.50
CA ASN A 191 -18.28 -8.01 -15.13
C ASN A 191 -19.54 -7.65 -14.31
N LYS A 192 -19.40 -7.08 -13.11
CA LYS A 192 -20.48 -6.65 -12.21
C LYS A 192 -20.45 -5.15 -11.90
N ILE A 193 -19.78 -4.36 -12.72
CA ILE A 193 -19.85 -2.90 -12.67
C ILE A 193 -21.32 -2.51 -12.88
N GLY A 194 -21.97 -2.00 -11.82
CA GLY A 194 -23.40 -1.63 -11.83
C GLY A 194 -24.29 -2.50 -10.95
N THR A 195 -23.85 -3.69 -10.51
CA THR A 195 -24.58 -4.53 -9.55
C THR A 195 -23.64 -4.98 -8.42
N PRO A 196 -23.24 -4.09 -7.50
CA PRO A 196 -22.39 -4.47 -6.38
C PRO A 196 -23.10 -5.51 -5.49
N ALA A 197 -22.35 -6.51 -5.00
CA ALA A 197 -22.87 -7.54 -4.11
C ALA A 197 -23.17 -7.05 -2.69
N ILE A 198 -22.89 -5.77 -2.41
CA ILE A 198 -23.13 -5.13 -1.10
C ILE A 198 -24.04 -3.91 -1.25
N HIS A 199 -24.85 -3.67 -0.22
CA HIS A 199 -25.78 -2.53 -0.20
C HIS A 199 -25.03 -1.19 -0.24
N PRO A 200 -25.57 -0.13 -0.89
CA PRO A 200 -24.93 1.19 -0.98
C PRO A 200 -24.54 1.80 0.37
N SER A 201 -25.30 1.55 1.44
CA SER A 201 -24.99 2.02 2.79
C SER A 201 -23.66 1.50 3.35
N LEU A 202 -23.18 0.36 2.88
CA LEU A 202 -21.88 -0.21 3.21
C LEU A 202 -20.84 0.10 2.12
N LEU A 203 -21.26 0.14 0.85
CA LEU A 203 -20.36 0.38 -0.27
C LEU A 203 -19.78 1.80 -0.25
N VAL A 204 -20.61 2.82 -0.01
CA VAL A 204 -20.18 4.22 -0.06
C VAL A 204 -19.09 4.51 0.99
N PRO A 205 -19.27 4.19 2.29
CA PRO A 205 -18.19 4.35 3.27
C PRO A 205 -16.93 3.56 2.90
N LEU A 206 -17.07 2.34 2.37
CA LEU A 206 -15.93 1.53 1.93
C LEU A 206 -15.12 2.21 0.83
N LEU A 207 -15.78 2.77 -0.18
CA LEU A 207 -15.09 3.50 -1.27
C LEU A 207 -14.43 4.79 -0.78
N ILE A 208 -15.07 5.52 0.14
CA ILE A 208 -14.46 6.69 0.79
C ILE A 208 -13.18 6.29 1.51
N MET A 209 -13.22 5.19 2.29
CA MET A 209 -12.03 4.67 2.97
C MET A 209 -10.95 4.19 1.99
N ALA A 210 -11.32 3.57 0.86
CA ALA A 210 -10.37 3.19 -0.18
C ALA A 210 -9.63 4.42 -0.76
N VAL A 211 -10.36 5.50 -1.05
CA VAL A 211 -9.75 6.77 -1.51
C VAL A 211 -8.89 7.40 -0.42
N ALA A 212 -9.34 7.40 0.84
CA ALA A 212 -8.59 7.93 1.98
C ALA A 212 -7.26 7.19 2.17
N PHE A 213 -7.26 5.85 2.10
CA PHE A 213 -6.05 5.03 2.20
C PHE A 213 -5.09 5.24 1.02
N THR A 214 -5.63 5.44 -0.19
CA THR A 214 -4.82 5.77 -1.38
C THR A 214 -4.15 7.13 -1.23
N LEU A 215 -4.87 8.15 -0.76
CA LEU A 215 -4.29 9.47 -0.50
C LEU A 215 -3.30 9.45 0.66
N PHE A 216 -3.56 8.66 1.71
CA PHE A 216 -2.61 8.42 2.79
C PHE A 216 -1.31 7.81 2.26
N PHE A 217 -1.42 6.76 1.42
CA PHE A 217 -0.26 6.16 0.77
C PHE A 217 0.53 7.20 -0.04
N ALA A 218 -0.14 7.97 -0.89
CA ALA A 218 0.50 9.01 -1.70
C ALA A 218 1.19 10.06 -0.83
N THR A 219 0.52 10.53 0.22
CA THR A 219 1.08 11.51 1.17
C THR A 219 2.36 10.99 1.81
N VAL A 220 2.28 9.80 2.41
CA VAL A 220 3.43 9.22 3.14
C VAL A 220 4.55 8.82 2.17
N LEU A 221 4.21 8.34 0.97
CA LEU A 221 5.20 8.06 -0.08
C LEU A 221 5.99 9.31 -0.46
N LEU A 222 5.31 10.43 -0.73
CA LEU A 222 5.96 11.71 -1.05
C LEU A 222 6.84 12.21 0.10
N MET A 223 6.36 12.10 1.35
CA MET A 223 7.15 12.49 2.53
C MET A 223 8.42 11.62 2.66
N ARG A 224 8.28 10.31 2.53
CA ARG A 224 9.41 9.37 2.61
C ARG A 224 10.39 9.53 1.45
N MET A 225 9.90 9.76 0.23
CA MET A 225 10.75 10.05 -0.92
C MET A 225 11.56 11.32 -0.70
N ARG A 226 10.96 12.38 -0.13
CA ARG A 226 11.71 13.59 0.21
C ARG A 226 12.81 13.32 1.25
N ALA A 227 12.51 12.52 2.27
CA ALA A 227 13.51 12.13 3.28
C ALA A 227 14.64 11.31 2.64
N GLU A 228 14.30 10.36 1.75
CA GLU A 228 15.26 9.52 1.04
C GLU A 228 16.16 10.34 0.11
N ILE A 229 15.60 11.33 -0.61
CA ILE A 229 16.35 12.25 -1.46
C ILE A 229 17.35 13.04 -0.62
N LEU A 230 16.92 13.64 0.50
CA LEU A 230 17.82 14.40 1.38
C LEU A 230 18.94 13.51 1.94
N HIS A 231 18.62 12.28 2.32
CA HIS A 231 19.61 11.32 2.83
C HIS A 231 20.66 10.96 1.77
N ARG A 232 20.24 10.62 0.56
CA ARG A 232 21.15 10.19 -0.52
C ARG A 232 21.90 11.35 -1.16
N GLU A 233 21.32 12.54 -1.19
CA GLU A 233 21.94 13.73 -1.80
C GLU A 233 22.52 14.73 -0.78
N ARG A 234 22.71 14.31 0.47
CA ARG A 234 23.20 15.16 1.57
C ARG A 234 24.51 15.90 1.31
N HIS A 235 25.34 15.41 0.37
CA HIS A 235 26.62 16.01 0.00
C HIS A 235 26.54 16.87 -1.27
N THR A 236 25.35 17.07 -1.85
CA THR A 236 25.17 17.92 -3.03
C THR A 236 24.98 19.40 -2.63
N GLY A 237 25.44 20.32 -3.49
CA GLY A 237 25.36 21.76 -3.21
C GLY A 237 23.93 22.26 -2.97
N TRP A 238 22.94 21.76 -3.72
CA TRP A 238 21.57 22.22 -3.57
C TRP A 238 20.93 21.80 -2.22
N VAL A 239 21.32 20.64 -1.65
CA VAL A 239 20.88 20.23 -0.31
C VAL A 239 21.56 21.07 0.75
N ALA A 240 22.87 21.36 0.58
CA ALA A 240 23.59 22.25 1.48
C ALA A 240 22.98 23.67 1.53
N GLU A 241 22.45 24.16 0.41
CA GLU A 241 21.74 25.43 0.33
C GLU A 241 20.40 25.45 1.10
N LEU A 242 19.69 24.31 1.15
CA LEU A 242 18.42 24.20 1.88
C LEU A 242 18.59 24.29 3.41
N VAL A 243 19.77 23.95 3.92
CA VAL A 243 20.08 23.86 5.36
C VAL A 243 20.85 25.08 5.85
N LYS A 244 21.24 25.99 4.96
CA LYS A 244 21.84 27.28 5.36
C LYS A 244 20.77 28.11 6.08
N PRO A 245 21.09 28.62 7.31
CA PRO A 245 20.19 29.48 8.07
C PRO A 245 19.87 30.78 7.34
#